data_aa89e3f739876a336072314d4245d776
#
_entry.id   aa89e3f739876a336072314d4245d776
#
_cell.length_a   1.000
_cell.length_b   1.000
_cell.length_c   1.000
_cell.angle_alpha   90.00
_cell.angle_beta   90.00
_cell.angle_gamma   90.00
#
_symmetry.space_group_name_H-M   'P 1'
#
loop_
_entity.id
_entity.type
_entity.pdbx_description
1 polymer ?
#
loop_
_entity_poly.entity_id
_entity_poly.type
_entity_poly.pdbx_seq_one_letter_code
_entity_poly.pdbx_strand_id
1 'polypeptide(L)'
;QPIEHAMSLRTIPNFNVFRPADAKETAICFRIALENNHTPSALLLTRQGVPVLKQNYDTLENYVRKGAYIVQDSKEPPELIFIATGSEVSLALETSKLMKDKNIRVISMPCMEIFEKQDSEYKSSLIPSRGCLKVTIEAGITHGWEKFSGFNGLSIGINHYGASAPGKVLADEFGFTAEKIETKIR
;
A
#
# COMPACT_ATOMS: atom_id res chain seq x y z
N GLN A 1 -0.38 20.90 -7.55
CA GLN A 1 -0.51 20.40 -6.20
C GLN A 1 0.63 19.42 -5.92
N PRO A 2 1.32 19.53 -4.78
CA PRO A 2 2.45 18.64 -4.45
C PRO A 2 1.98 17.21 -4.19
N ILE A 3 2.82 16.24 -4.52
CA ILE A 3 2.54 14.79 -4.43
C ILE A 3 3.57 14.07 -3.59
N GLU A 4 4.72 14.70 -3.39
CA GLU A 4 5.91 14.15 -2.76
C GLU A 4 5.85 14.07 -1.24
N HIS A 5 4.87 14.70 -0.60
CA HIS A 5 4.83 14.89 0.86
C HIS A 5 4.91 13.58 1.65
N ALA A 6 4.19 12.53 1.22
CA ALA A 6 4.24 11.23 1.90
C ALA A 6 5.67 10.66 1.92
N MET A 7 6.34 10.70 0.76
CA MET A 7 7.71 10.18 0.66
C MET A 7 8.72 11.10 1.35
N SER A 8 8.55 12.42 1.28
CA SER A 8 9.40 13.37 2.01
C SER A 8 9.35 13.12 3.52
N LEU A 9 8.19 12.83 4.08
CA LEU A 9 8.06 12.45 5.50
C LEU A 9 8.77 11.13 5.80
N ARG A 10 8.70 10.14 4.91
CA ARG A 10 9.37 8.84 5.05
C ARG A 10 10.91 8.94 5.00
N THR A 11 11.46 10.03 4.49
CA THR A 11 12.92 10.26 4.50
C THR A 11 13.42 10.80 5.84
N ILE A 12 12.53 11.22 6.74
CA ILE A 12 12.91 11.73 8.07
C ILE A 12 13.31 10.55 8.97
N PRO A 13 14.54 10.52 9.48
CA PRO A 13 14.96 9.46 10.40
C PRO A 13 14.09 9.40 11.66
N ASN A 14 13.81 8.17 12.12
CA ASN A 14 12.99 7.93 13.31
C ASN A 14 11.61 8.60 13.26
N PHE A 15 10.93 8.50 12.12
CA PHE A 15 9.60 9.04 11.90
C PHE A 15 8.73 7.97 11.24
N ASN A 16 7.51 7.74 11.72
CA ASN A 16 6.58 6.79 11.13
C ASN A 16 5.51 7.49 10.29
N VAL A 17 5.28 7.00 9.09
CA VAL A 17 4.22 7.51 8.20
C VAL A 17 3.17 6.45 7.99
N PHE A 18 2.00 6.65 8.57
CA PHE A 18 0.86 5.76 8.42
C PHE A 18 -0.07 6.23 7.31
N ARG A 19 -0.39 5.34 6.38
CA ARG A 19 -1.44 5.50 5.37
C ARG A 19 -2.43 4.33 5.46
N PRO A 20 -3.39 4.39 6.40
CA PRO A 20 -4.35 3.30 6.60
C PRO A 20 -5.33 3.17 5.43
N ALA A 21 -5.69 1.91 5.11
CA ALA A 21 -6.57 1.57 3.99
C ALA A 21 -8.05 1.82 4.28
N ASP A 22 -8.47 1.69 5.53
CA ASP A 22 -9.87 1.82 5.94
C ASP A 22 -10.02 2.30 7.39
N ALA A 23 -11.25 2.34 7.88
CA ALA A 23 -11.55 2.79 9.24
C ALA A 23 -10.93 1.87 10.32
N LYS A 24 -10.83 0.56 10.08
CA LYS A 24 -10.23 -0.38 11.04
C LYS A 24 -8.72 -0.17 11.15
N GLU A 25 -8.03 -0.12 10.02
CA GLU A 25 -6.60 0.22 10.01
C GLU A 25 -6.37 1.61 10.62
N THR A 26 -7.22 2.59 10.33
CA THR A 26 -7.11 3.93 10.90
C THR A 26 -7.12 3.90 12.42
N ALA A 27 -8.09 3.20 13.04
CA ALA A 27 -8.18 3.10 14.49
C ALA A 27 -6.93 2.43 15.10
N ILE A 28 -6.43 1.38 14.45
CA ILE A 28 -5.23 0.66 14.91
C ILE A 28 -3.99 1.54 14.73
N CYS A 29 -3.82 2.22 13.59
CA CYS A 29 -2.69 3.12 13.34
C CYS A 29 -2.66 4.27 14.35
N PHE A 30 -3.81 4.85 14.70
CA PHE A 30 -3.90 5.85 15.79
C PHE A 30 -3.43 5.28 17.13
N ARG A 31 -3.88 4.07 17.48
CA ARG A 31 -3.44 3.41 18.72
C ARG A 31 -1.93 3.21 18.72
N ILE A 32 -1.35 2.66 17.66
CA ILE A 32 0.10 2.44 17.55
C ILE A 32 0.87 3.76 17.68
N ALA A 33 0.40 4.83 17.02
CA ALA A 33 1.01 6.15 17.09
C ALA A 33 0.99 6.73 18.52
N LEU A 34 -0.12 6.57 19.24
CA LEU A 34 -0.28 7.08 20.62
C LEU A 34 0.53 6.26 21.65
N GLU A 35 0.66 4.96 21.44
CA GLU A 35 1.45 4.09 22.31
C GLU A 35 2.96 4.28 22.12
N ASN A 36 3.39 4.79 20.96
CA ASN A 36 4.80 4.99 20.66
C ASN A 36 5.30 6.35 21.15
N ASN A 37 5.94 6.36 22.30
CA ASN A 37 6.46 7.57 22.95
C ASN A 37 7.85 8.00 22.44
N HIS A 38 8.47 7.24 21.53
CA HIS A 38 9.87 7.48 21.11
C HIS A 38 10.01 7.86 19.64
N THR A 39 8.95 7.67 18.84
CA THR A 39 8.98 7.91 17.39
C THR A 39 7.76 8.73 17.01
N PRO A 40 7.95 9.98 16.54
CA PRO A 40 6.85 10.78 16.01
C PRO A 40 6.15 10.06 14.85
N SER A 41 4.86 10.31 14.69
CA SER A 41 4.04 9.66 13.67
C SER A 41 3.18 10.66 12.92
N ALA A 42 3.08 10.50 11.59
CA ALA A 42 2.11 11.17 10.75
C ALA A 42 1.06 10.17 10.27
N LEU A 43 -0.22 10.56 10.32
CA LEU A 43 -1.32 9.80 9.73
C LEU A 43 -1.86 10.55 8.52
N LEU A 44 -1.71 9.95 7.35
CA LEU A 44 -2.14 10.50 6.05
C LEU A 44 -3.44 9.82 5.63
N LEU A 45 -4.55 10.49 5.90
CA LEU A 45 -5.89 9.96 5.67
C LEU A 45 -6.44 10.43 4.31
N THR A 46 -7.23 9.59 3.67
CA THR A 46 -7.93 9.95 2.44
C THR A 46 -9.13 10.86 2.72
N ARG A 47 -9.46 11.72 1.77
CA ARG A 47 -10.68 12.55 1.78
C ARG A 47 -11.89 11.81 1.22
N GLN A 48 -11.68 10.77 0.41
CA GLN A 48 -12.74 9.96 -0.17
C GLN A 48 -13.21 8.91 0.84
N GLY A 49 -14.47 8.52 0.73
CA GLY A 49 -14.98 7.32 1.39
C GLY A 49 -14.30 6.07 0.81
N VAL A 50 -13.82 5.20 1.67
CA VAL A 50 -13.24 3.91 1.31
C VAL A 50 -14.06 2.77 1.92
N PRO A 51 -14.18 1.61 1.26
CA PRO A 51 -14.87 0.47 1.83
C PRO A 51 -14.09 -0.08 3.02
N VAL A 52 -14.82 -0.53 4.04
CA VAL A 52 -14.22 -1.27 5.17
C VAL A 52 -13.91 -2.69 4.70
N LEU A 53 -12.65 -3.10 4.83
CA LEU A 53 -12.18 -4.41 4.40
C LEU A 53 -12.71 -5.52 5.33
N LYS A 54 -12.93 -6.71 4.75
CA LYS A 54 -13.47 -7.88 5.48
C LYS A 54 -12.39 -8.58 6.32
N GLN A 55 -11.68 -7.84 7.15
CA GLN A 55 -10.69 -8.39 8.07
C GLN A 55 -11.27 -8.50 9.48
N ASN A 56 -10.90 -9.55 10.22
CA ASN A 56 -11.26 -9.64 11.63
C ASN A 56 -10.42 -8.64 12.43
N TYR A 57 -11.08 -7.75 13.17
CA TYR A 57 -10.43 -6.68 13.92
C TYR A 57 -9.43 -7.21 14.96
N ASP A 58 -9.76 -8.28 15.67
CA ASP A 58 -8.93 -8.81 16.75
C ASP A 58 -7.58 -9.36 16.27
N THR A 59 -7.55 -9.90 15.06
CA THR A 59 -6.31 -10.38 14.43
C THR A 59 -5.60 -9.30 13.62
N LEU A 60 -6.35 -8.34 13.08
CA LEU A 60 -5.84 -7.27 12.24
C LEU A 60 -4.80 -6.41 12.97
N GLU A 61 -5.03 -6.11 14.25
CA GLU A 61 -4.09 -5.30 15.03
C GLU A 61 -2.68 -5.88 15.04
N ASN A 62 -2.55 -7.19 15.24
CA ASN A 62 -1.26 -7.87 15.24
C ASN A 62 -0.53 -7.76 13.89
N TYR A 63 -1.27 -7.69 12.80
CA TYR A 63 -0.73 -7.53 11.45
C TYR A 63 -0.34 -6.07 11.15
N VAL A 64 -1.20 -5.12 11.49
CA VAL A 64 -0.93 -3.68 11.28
C VAL A 64 0.29 -3.22 12.10
N ARG A 65 0.47 -3.77 13.31
CA ARG A 65 1.66 -3.54 14.15
C ARG A 65 2.98 -3.99 13.51
N LYS A 66 2.92 -4.82 12.48
CA LYS A 66 4.10 -5.23 11.69
C LYS A 66 4.36 -4.33 10.47
N GLY A 67 3.52 -3.34 10.22
CA GLY A 67 3.67 -2.32 9.17
C GLY A 67 3.21 -2.74 7.77
N ALA A 68 3.06 -4.04 7.51
CA ALA A 68 2.46 -4.59 6.29
C ALA A 68 1.88 -5.98 6.57
N TYR A 69 0.87 -6.37 5.80
CA TYR A 69 0.25 -7.68 5.93
C TYR A 69 -0.52 -8.09 4.66
N ILE A 70 -0.83 -9.38 4.53
CA ILE A 70 -1.59 -9.94 3.40
C ILE A 70 -3.08 -9.69 3.63
N VAL A 71 -3.72 -8.93 2.74
CA VAL A 71 -5.17 -8.70 2.72
C VAL A 71 -5.89 -9.79 1.97
N GLN A 72 -5.31 -10.24 0.85
CA GLN A 72 -5.77 -11.34 0.02
C GLN A 72 -4.58 -12.19 -0.40
N ASP A 73 -4.66 -13.50 -0.25
CA ASP A 73 -3.64 -14.42 -0.74
C ASP A 73 -4.17 -15.28 -1.90
N SER A 74 -3.25 -15.80 -2.70
CA SER A 74 -3.53 -16.81 -3.72
C SER A 74 -3.45 -18.21 -3.12
N LYS A 75 -4.10 -19.18 -3.74
CA LYS A 75 -4.03 -20.59 -3.34
C LYS A 75 -2.67 -21.22 -3.66
N GLU A 76 -2.10 -20.82 -4.79
CA GLU A 76 -0.79 -21.24 -5.28
C GLU A 76 0.23 -20.09 -5.06
N PRO A 77 1.53 -20.35 -5.18
CA PRO A 77 2.54 -19.31 -5.12
C PRO A 77 2.19 -18.12 -6.03
N PRO A 78 2.23 -16.87 -5.54
CA PRO A 78 1.78 -15.73 -6.32
C PRO A 78 2.69 -15.48 -7.53
N GLU A 79 2.08 -15.30 -8.69
CA GLU A 79 2.74 -14.82 -9.91
C GLU A 79 2.85 -13.29 -9.88
N LEU A 80 1.91 -12.63 -9.18
CA LEU A 80 1.80 -11.18 -9.06
C LEU A 80 1.51 -10.81 -7.61
N ILE A 81 2.23 -9.81 -7.11
CA ILE A 81 1.99 -9.24 -5.79
C ILE A 81 1.69 -7.76 -5.93
N PHE A 82 0.51 -7.34 -5.51
CA PHE A 82 0.19 -5.94 -5.30
C PHE A 82 0.62 -5.52 -3.89
N ILE A 83 1.35 -4.43 -3.80
CA ILE A 83 1.75 -3.79 -2.53
C ILE A 83 1.15 -2.39 -2.55
N ALA A 84 0.12 -2.19 -1.77
CA ALA A 84 -0.62 -0.92 -1.77
C ALA A 84 -0.71 -0.32 -0.36
N THR A 85 -0.98 0.96 -0.29
CA THR A 85 -1.16 1.69 0.96
C THR A 85 -2.34 2.65 0.85
N GLY A 86 -2.99 2.96 1.96
CA GLY A 86 -4.11 3.89 1.98
C GLY A 86 -5.30 3.42 1.14
N SER A 87 -5.99 4.34 0.51
CA SER A 87 -7.13 4.07 -0.38
C SER A 87 -6.81 3.13 -1.55
N GLU A 88 -5.55 3.03 -1.94
CA GLU A 88 -5.12 2.21 -3.07
C GLU A 88 -5.14 0.70 -2.77
N VAL A 89 -5.29 0.29 -1.51
CA VAL A 89 -5.49 -1.13 -1.15
C VAL A 89 -6.80 -1.66 -1.73
N SER A 90 -7.90 -0.89 -1.65
CA SER A 90 -9.17 -1.30 -2.28
C SER A 90 -9.05 -1.36 -3.80
N LEU A 91 -8.31 -0.44 -4.41
CA LEU A 91 -8.03 -0.44 -5.85
C LEU A 91 -7.22 -1.67 -6.28
N ALA A 92 -6.21 -2.08 -5.50
CA ALA A 92 -5.46 -3.31 -5.73
C ALA A 92 -6.35 -4.56 -5.67
N LEU A 93 -7.29 -4.62 -4.71
CA LEU A 93 -8.28 -5.69 -4.60
C LEU A 93 -9.25 -5.70 -5.78
N GLU A 94 -9.65 -4.54 -6.28
CA GLU A 94 -10.50 -4.42 -7.48
C GLU A 94 -9.76 -4.89 -8.72
N THR A 95 -8.52 -4.45 -8.92
CA THR A 95 -7.66 -4.89 -10.02
C THR A 95 -7.45 -6.40 -10.00
N SER A 96 -7.22 -6.99 -8.82
CA SER A 96 -7.04 -8.44 -8.71
C SER A 96 -8.25 -9.25 -9.16
N LYS A 97 -9.46 -8.70 -9.01
CA LYS A 97 -10.71 -9.34 -9.49
C LYS A 97 -10.84 -9.34 -11.01
N LEU A 98 -10.22 -8.42 -11.72
CA LEU A 98 -10.18 -8.39 -13.18
C LEU A 98 -9.21 -9.44 -13.74
N MET A 99 -8.12 -9.72 -13.04
CA MET A 99 -7.05 -10.62 -13.44
C MET A 99 -7.21 -12.04 -12.86
N LYS A 100 -8.39 -12.67 -13.06
CA LYS A 100 -8.73 -13.99 -12.49
C LYS A 100 -7.88 -15.14 -13.02
N ASP A 101 -7.18 -14.93 -14.10
CA ASP A 101 -6.24 -15.85 -14.75
C ASP A 101 -4.87 -15.92 -14.04
N LYS A 102 -4.66 -15.12 -12.98
CA LYS A 102 -3.40 -15.01 -12.24
C LYS A 102 -3.56 -15.37 -10.77
N ASN A 103 -2.48 -15.94 -10.21
CA ASN A 103 -2.34 -16.11 -8.77
C ASN A 103 -1.83 -14.80 -8.16
N ILE A 104 -2.72 -14.06 -7.51
CA ILE A 104 -2.45 -12.70 -7.03
C ILE A 104 -2.52 -12.63 -5.51
N ARG A 105 -1.47 -12.10 -4.91
CA ARG A 105 -1.43 -11.65 -3.53
C ARG A 105 -1.62 -10.14 -3.45
N VAL A 106 -2.44 -9.68 -2.51
CA VAL A 106 -2.58 -8.24 -2.21
C VAL A 106 -2.11 -7.98 -0.79
N ILE A 107 -1.20 -7.03 -0.64
CA ILE A 107 -0.60 -6.61 0.62
C ILE A 107 -1.05 -5.18 0.91
N SER A 108 -1.57 -4.95 2.13
CA SER A 108 -1.66 -3.61 2.70
C SER A 108 -0.35 -3.29 3.42
N MET A 109 0.21 -2.12 3.14
CA MET A 109 1.42 -1.60 3.78
C MET A 109 1.12 -0.25 4.45
N PRO A 110 0.41 -0.24 5.57
CA PRO A 110 0.07 0.99 6.27
C PRO A 110 1.28 1.79 6.77
N CYS A 111 2.43 1.15 7.05
CA CYS A 111 3.64 1.85 7.50
C CYS A 111 4.90 1.14 7.02
N MET A 112 5.62 1.76 6.09
CA MET A 112 6.88 1.21 5.55
C MET A 112 7.96 1.08 6.62
N GLU A 113 8.12 2.08 7.46
CA GLU A 113 9.20 2.18 8.46
C GLU A 113 9.10 1.07 9.51
N ILE A 114 7.88 0.69 9.88
CA ILE A 114 7.65 -0.43 10.79
C ILE A 114 7.91 -1.76 10.08
N PHE A 115 7.46 -1.90 8.83
CA PHE A 115 7.70 -3.13 8.05
C PHE A 115 9.19 -3.36 7.80
N GLU A 116 9.95 -2.33 7.53
CA GLU A 116 11.41 -2.44 7.30
C GLU A 116 12.16 -2.97 8.53
N LYS A 117 11.66 -2.68 9.73
CA LYS A 117 12.22 -3.16 11.01
C LYS A 117 11.91 -4.63 11.32
N GLN A 118 11.01 -5.26 10.56
CA GLN A 118 10.69 -6.68 10.75
C GLN A 118 11.87 -7.56 10.34
N ASP A 119 11.90 -8.78 10.88
CA ASP A 119 12.89 -9.78 10.50
C ASP A 119 12.80 -10.19 9.03
N SER A 120 13.84 -10.84 8.53
CA SER A 120 13.93 -11.24 7.12
C SER A 120 12.92 -12.34 6.76
N GLU A 121 12.55 -13.18 7.72
CA GLU A 121 11.58 -14.26 7.52
C GLU A 121 10.20 -13.67 7.27
N TYR A 122 9.74 -12.75 8.12
CA TYR A 122 8.46 -12.07 7.93
C TYR A 122 8.41 -11.28 6.62
N LYS A 123 9.46 -10.51 6.33
CA LYS A 123 9.54 -9.75 5.06
C LYS A 123 9.47 -10.65 3.84
N SER A 124 10.20 -11.76 3.86
CA SER A 124 10.22 -12.74 2.74
C SER A 124 8.93 -13.52 2.60
N SER A 125 8.22 -13.79 3.70
CA SER A 125 6.92 -14.47 3.65
C SER A 125 5.85 -13.62 2.96
N LEU A 126 5.91 -12.29 3.09
CA LEU A 126 5.03 -11.37 2.40
C LEU A 126 5.50 -11.09 0.96
N ILE A 127 6.77 -10.69 0.81
CA ILE A 127 7.37 -10.21 -0.44
C ILE A 127 8.59 -11.09 -0.77
N PRO A 128 8.38 -12.26 -1.38
CA PRO A 128 9.49 -13.11 -1.80
C PRO A 128 10.39 -12.40 -2.81
N SER A 129 11.69 -12.65 -2.75
CA SER A 129 12.68 -11.97 -3.59
C SER A 129 12.56 -12.31 -5.07
N ARG A 130 12.08 -13.53 -5.39
CA ARG A 130 12.01 -14.07 -6.76
C ARG A 130 10.68 -14.75 -7.03
N GLY A 131 10.40 -15.05 -8.29
CA GLY A 131 9.27 -15.89 -8.72
C GLY A 131 7.96 -15.14 -8.95
N CYS A 132 7.90 -13.83 -8.72
CA CYS A 132 6.68 -13.05 -8.92
C CYS A 132 6.98 -11.63 -9.41
N LEU A 133 6.08 -11.07 -10.18
CA LEU A 133 6.06 -9.64 -10.49
C LEU A 133 5.54 -8.88 -9.26
N LYS A 134 6.20 -7.80 -8.88
CA LYS A 134 5.77 -6.94 -7.78
C LYS A 134 5.30 -5.61 -8.33
N VAL A 135 4.11 -5.21 -7.97
CA VAL A 135 3.50 -3.94 -8.38
C VAL A 135 3.13 -3.15 -7.15
N THR A 136 3.74 -1.98 -6.99
CA THR A 136 3.38 -1.06 -5.89
C THR A 136 2.35 -0.05 -6.37
N ILE A 137 1.41 0.33 -5.51
CA ILE A 137 0.32 1.25 -5.86
C ILE A 137 0.16 2.27 -4.73
N GLU A 138 0.49 3.53 -5.02
CA GLU A 138 0.29 4.66 -4.11
C GLU A 138 -0.03 5.93 -4.90
N ALA A 139 -1.07 6.67 -4.52
CA ALA A 139 -1.35 8.00 -5.04
C ALA A 139 -0.35 9.03 -4.48
N GLY A 140 0.90 8.89 -4.88
CA GLY A 140 2.06 9.67 -4.49
C GLY A 140 3.21 9.41 -5.47
N ILE A 141 4.38 10.00 -5.19
CA ILE A 141 5.58 9.80 -5.99
C ILE A 141 6.07 8.34 -5.90
N THR A 142 6.53 7.77 -7.01
CA THR A 142 6.99 6.36 -7.05
C THR A 142 8.35 6.15 -6.39
N HIS A 143 9.12 7.22 -6.20
CA HIS A 143 10.44 7.15 -5.57
C HIS A 143 10.39 6.48 -4.19
N GLY A 144 11.34 5.59 -3.92
CA GLY A 144 11.43 4.82 -2.67
C GLY A 144 10.60 3.52 -2.65
N TRP A 145 9.70 3.32 -3.61
CA TRP A 145 8.96 2.07 -3.76
C TRP A 145 9.78 0.94 -4.40
N GLU A 146 10.88 1.28 -5.08
CA GLU A 146 11.77 0.34 -5.76
C GLU A 146 12.35 -0.71 -4.80
N LYS A 147 12.53 -0.36 -3.52
CA LYS A 147 12.99 -1.30 -2.50
C LYS A 147 12.03 -2.46 -2.25
N PHE A 148 10.74 -2.29 -2.58
CA PHE A 148 9.71 -3.33 -2.46
C PHE A 148 9.39 -3.98 -3.79
N SER A 149 9.27 -3.20 -4.88
CA SER A 149 9.01 -3.75 -6.22
C SER A 149 10.23 -4.45 -6.80
N GLY A 150 11.43 -4.02 -6.45
CA GLY A 150 12.67 -4.47 -7.06
C GLY A 150 12.88 -3.86 -8.45
N PHE A 151 14.03 -4.17 -9.07
CA PHE A 151 14.42 -3.60 -10.36
C PHE A 151 13.47 -3.96 -11.51
N ASN A 152 12.90 -5.17 -11.49
CA ASN A 152 11.98 -5.64 -12.52
C ASN A 152 10.50 -5.45 -12.15
N GLY A 153 10.21 -4.78 -11.05
CA GLY A 153 8.85 -4.51 -10.63
C GLY A 153 8.29 -3.23 -11.25
N LEU A 154 7.01 -2.99 -11.03
CA LEU A 154 6.31 -1.82 -11.51
C LEU A 154 5.84 -0.97 -10.32
N SER A 155 6.03 0.35 -10.38
CA SER A 155 5.48 1.28 -9.40
C SER A 155 4.43 2.17 -10.07
N ILE A 156 3.20 2.08 -9.60
CA ILE A 156 2.06 2.88 -10.03
C ILE A 156 1.91 4.04 -9.06
N GLY A 157 2.21 5.22 -9.54
CA GLY A 157 2.21 6.46 -8.76
C GLY A 157 2.04 7.68 -9.65
N ILE A 158 2.28 8.85 -9.09
CA ILE A 158 2.17 10.15 -9.75
C ILE A 158 3.52 10.85 -9.63
N ASN A 159 4.24 10.98 -10.76
CA ASN A 159 5.57 11.61 -10.80
C ASN A 159 5.54 13.03 -11.40
N HIS A 160 4.41 13.70 -11.29
CA HIS A 160 4.19 15.08 -11.71
C HIS A 160 3.28 15.77 -10.70
N TYR A 161 3.11 17.06 -10.78
CA TYR A 161 2.16 17.78 -9.92
C TYR A 161 0.74 17.25 -10.10
N GLY A 162 0.00 17.17 -8.99
CA GLY A 162 -1.43 16.89 -9.00
C GLY A 162 -2.24 18.03 -9.64
N ALA A 163 -3.52 17.80 -9.79
CA ALA A 163 -4.47 18.75 -10.36
C ALA A 163 -5.67 18.96 -9.42
N SER A 164 -6.52 19.91 -9.74
CA SER A 164 -7.76 20.20 -9.04
C SER A 164 -8.95 19.78 -9.90
N ALA A 165 -9.58 18.67 -9.52
CA ALA A 165 -10.81 18.16 -10.13
C ALA A 165 -11.49 17.18 -9.13
N PRO A 166 -12.73 16.72 -9.39
CA PRO A 166 -13.34 15.65 -8.62
C PRO A 166 -12.44 14.40 -8.57
N GLY A 167 -12.35 13.75 -7.41
CA GLY A 167 -11.40 12.65 -7.18
C GLY A 167 -11.50 11.51 -8.21
N LYS A 168 -12.71 11.16 -8.66
CA LYS A 168 -12.92 10.14 -9.71
C LYS A 168 -12.31 10.54 -11.06
N VAL A 169 -12.41 11.83 -11.42
CA VAL A 169 -11.81 12.36 -12.65
C VAL A 169 -10.29 12.29 -12.58
N LEU A 170 -9.72 12.69 -11.45
CA LEU A 170 -8.27 12.61 -11.24
C LEU A 170 -7.78 11.16 -11.18
N ALA A 171 -8.52 10.26 -10.54
CA ALA A 171 -8.18 8.85 -10.51
C ALA A 171 -8.14 8.26 -11.92
N ASP A 172 -9.11 8.58 -12.76
CA ASP A 172 -9.10 8.16 -14.16
C ASP A 172 -7.94 8.79 -14.94
N GLU A 173 -7.77 10.10 -14.88
CA GLU A 173 -6.73 10.83 -15.61
C GLU A 173 -5.32 10.33 -15.26
N PHE A 174 -5.05 10.09 -13.98
CA PHE A 174 -3.74 9.63 -13.51
C PHE A 174 -3.55 8.12 -13.57
N GLY A 175 -4.55 7.38 -14.05
CA GLY A 175 -4.44 5.94 -14.24
C GLY A 175 -4.67 5.10 -12.97
N PHE A 176 -5.36 5.65 -11.98
CA PHE A 176 -5.77 4.98 -10.74
C PHE A 176 -7.18 4.38 -10.85
N THR A 177 -7.40 3.59 -11.91
CA THR A 177 -8.58 2.72 -12.05
C THR A 177 -8.11 1.27 -12.25
N ALA A 178 -8.94 0.32 -11.86
CA ALA A 178 -8.59 -1.10 -11.92
C ALA A 178 -8.25 -1.54 -13.35
N GLU A 179 -8.99 -1.05 -14.34
CA GLU A 179 -8.81 -1.36 -15.77
C GLU A 179 -7.49 -0.78 -16.30
N LYS A 180 -7.17 0.46 -15.92
CA LYS A 180 -5.92 1.11 -16.37
C LYS A 180 -4.70 0.45 -15.73
N ILE A 181 -4.81 0.02 -14.47
CA ILE A 181 -3.74 -0.72 -13.79
C ILE A 181 -3.57 -2.11 -14.42
N GLU A 182 -4.66 -2.84 -14.67
CA GLU A 182 -4.60 -4.12 -15.38
C GLU A 182 -3.90 -3.98 -16.73
N THR A 183 -4.29 -2.97 -17.52
CA THR A 183 -3.70 -2.72 -18.84
C THR A 183 -2.19 -2.44 -18.77
N LYS A 184 -1.71 -1.77 -17.72
CA LYS A 184 -0.28 -1.50 -17.54
C LYS A 184 0.53 -2.75 -17.17
N ILE A 185 -0.11 -3.77 -16.61
CA ILE A 185 0.54 -4.99 -16.12
C ILE A 185 0.58 -6.07 -17.21
N ARG A 186 -0.42 -6.11 -18.11
CA ARG A 186 -0.49 -7.04 -19.24
C ARG A 186 0.47 -6.63 -20.37
#